data_b3e10dc98c4fc1cba782c24200090c2c
#
_entry.id   b3e10dc98c4fc1cba782c24200090c2c
#
_cell.length_a   1.000
_cell.length_b   1.000
_cell.length_c   1.000
_cell.angle_alpha   90.00
_cell.angle_beta   90.00
_cell.angle_gamma   90.00
#
_symmetry.space_group_name_H-M   'P 1'
#
loop_
_entity.id
_entity.type
_entity.pdbx_description
1 polymer ?
#
loop_
_entity_poly.entity_id
_entity_poly.type
_entity_poly.pdbx_seq_one_letter_code
_entity_poly.pdbx_strand_id
1 'polypeptide(L)'
;MTIKWVKSDPLVMNGEPFCYGSRLTVRQVLQARANGMTLVDMLKDHPELRVVGIAEAYAFAADNRDRYAEFFERNGSLAGPGYSAAEAARLPAQYRVPGIVVKAAKPAA
;
A
#
# COMPACT_ATOMS: atom_id res chain seq x y z
N MET A 1 -19.31 12.15 -0.62
CA MET A 1 -19.15 10.73 -0.96
C MET A 1 -17.68 10.35 -0.89
N THR A 2 -17.36 9.32 -0.14
CA THR A 2 -15.98 8.87 -0.01
C THR A 2 -15.64 7.90 -1.13
N ILE A 3 -14.57 8.17 -1.88
CA ILE A 3 -14.10 7.25 -2.91
C ILE A 3 -13.32 6.14 -2.23
N LYS A 4 -13.69 4.90 -2.51
CA LYS A 4 -12.91 3.76 -2.07
C LYS A 4 -11.88 3.42 -3.14
N TRP A 5 -10.61 3.49 -2.78
CA TRP A 5 -9.50 3.21 -3.69
C TRP A 5 -9.23 1.73 -3.85
N VAL A 6 -9.66 0.91 -2.89
CA VAL A 6 -9.57 -0.54 -2.99
C VAL A 6 -10.97 -1.09 -3.23
N LYS A 7 -11.11 -1.85 -4.30
CA LYS A 7 -12.37 -2.45 -4.73
C LYS A 7 -12.25 -3.96 -4.80
N SER A 8 -13.38 -4.66 -4.64
CA SER A 8 -13.45 -6.09 -4.88
C SER A 8 -14.74 -6.37 -5.64
N ASP A 9 -14.61 -7.04 -6.77
CA ASP A 9 -15.76 -7.37 -7.62
C ASP A 9 -15.59 -8.82 -8.11
N PRO A 10 -16.57 -9.71 -7.83
CA PRO A 10 -16.46 -11.11 -8.26
C PRO A 10 -16.22 -11.29 -9.75
N LEU A 11 -16.62 -10.34 -10.56
CA LEU A 11 -16.46 -10.39 -12.01
C LEU A 11 -15.13 -9.82 -12.49
N VAL A 12 -14.34 -9.24 -11.58
CA VAL A 12 -13.06 -8.63 -11.92
C VAL A 12 -11.97 -9.32 -11.10
N MET A 13 -10.97 -9.90 -11.79
CA MET A 13 -9.81 -10.55 -11.14
C MET A 13 -10.24 -11.61 -10.11
N ASN A 14 -11.33 -12.32 -10.38
CA ASN A 14 -11.87 -13.35 -9.49
C ASN A 14 -12.16 -12.86 -8.07
N GLY A 15 -12.59 -11.61 -7.93
CA GLY A 15 -12.88 -11.03 -6.62
C GLY A 15 -11.67 -10.58 -5.84
N GLU A 16 -10.47 -10.66 -6.40
CA GLU A 16 -9.27 -10.19 -5.73
C GLU A 16 -9.33 -8.67 -5.55
N PRO A 17 -9.06 -8.13 -4.36
CA PRO A 17 -9.06 -6.69 -4.14
C PRO A 17 -8.06 -6.00 -5.07
N PHE A 18 -8.48 -4.91 -5.69
CA PHE A 18 -7.66 -4.18 -6.64
C PHE A 18 -7.76 -2.67 -6.40
N CYS A 19 -6.76 -1.95 -6.91
CA CYS A 19 -6.71 -0.49 -6.78
C CYS A 19 -7.61 0.15 -7.84
N TYR A 20 -8.46 1.07 -7.40
CA TYR A 20 -9.40 1.77 -8.26
C TYR A 20 -8.67 2.48 -9.41
N GLY A 21 -9.23 2.38 -10.59
CA GLY A 21 -8.66 3.01 -11.78
C GLY A 21 -7.51 2.22 -12.40
N SER A 22 -7.17 1.06 -11.85
CA SER A 22 -6.11 0.22 -12.38
C SER A 22 -6.53 -1.24 -12.35
N ARG A 23 -5.71 -2.10 -12.96
CA ARG A 23 -5.90 -3.55 -12.89
C ARG A 23 -4.95 -4.20 -11.90
N LEU A 24 -4.23 -3.39 -11.14
CA LEU A 24 -3.31 -3.91 -10.15
C LEU A 24 -4.06 -4.31 -8.88
N THR A 25 -3.83 -5.54 -8.44
CA THR A 25 -4.39 -6.02 -7.18
C THR A 25 -3.60 -5.44 -6.01
N VAL A 26 -4.21 -5.43 -4.83
CA VAL A 26 -3.50 -5.05 -3.60
C VAL A 26 -2.25 -5.91 -3.45
N ARG A 27 -2.37 -7.23 -3.70
CA ARG A 27 -1.24 -8.15 -3.62
C ARG A 27 -0.09 -7.76 -4.54
N GLN A 28 -0.40 -7.34 -5.77
CA GLN A 28 0.64 -6.89 -6.70
C GLN A 28 1.35 -5.63 -6.23
N VAL A 29 0.60 -4.70 -5.64
CA VAL A 29 1.19 -3.48 -5.06
C VAL A 29 2.09 -3.82 -3.88
N LEU A 30 1.66 -4.73 -3.01
CA LEU A 30 2.46 -5.19 -1.88
C LEU A 30 3.74 -5.91 -2.34
N GLN A 31 3.63 -6.73 -3.39
CA GLN A 31 4.77 -7.44 -3.94
C GLN A 31 5.79 -6.46 -4.54
N ALA A 32 5.32 -5.43 -5.24
CA ALA A 32 6.21 -4.40 -5.78
C ALA A 32 6.98 -3.70 -4.67
N ARG A 33 6.28 -3.34 -3.59
CA ARG A 33 6.93 -2.74 -2.42
C ARG A 33 7.94 -3.68 -1.78
N ALA A 34 7.58 -4.95 -1.60
CA ALA A 34 8.48 -5.96 -1.03
C ALA A 34 9.74 -6.15 -1.87
N ASN A 35 9.62 -5.95 -3.18
CA ASN A 35 10.74 -6.02 -4.11
C ASN A 35 11.60 -4.75 -4.13
N GLY A 36 11.26 -3.76 -3.29
CA GLY A 36 12.06 -2.55 -3.15
C GLY A 36 11.59 -1.35 -3.95
N MET A 37 10.43 -1.44 -4.61
CA MET A 37 9.90 -0.28 -5.35
C MET A 37 9.42 0.79 -4.39
N THR A 38 9.87 2.02 -4.62
CA THR A 38 9.44 3.18 -3.84
C THR A 38 8.12 3.72 -4.38
N LEU A 39 7.52 4.66 -3.65
CA LEU A 39 6.32 5.36 -4.12
C LEU A 39 6.57 6.00 -5.49
N VAL A 40 7.72 6.65 -5.66
CA VAL A 40 8.07 7.30 -6.92
C VAL A 40 8.14 6.30 -8.06
N ASP A 41 8.76 5.15 -7.81
CA ASP A 41 8.87 4.09 -8.82
C ASP A 41 7.49 3.57 -9.25
N MET A 42 6.62 3.32 -8.28
CA MET A 42 5.28 2.82 -8.56
C MET A 42 4.45 3.83 -9.35
N LEU A 43 4.52 5.10 -8.97
CA LEU A 43 3.76 6.14 -9.67
C LEU A 43 4.30 6.42 -11.06
N LYS A 44 5.61 6.21 -11.27
CA LYS A 44 6.21 6.35 -12.59
C LYS A 44 5.67 5.29 -13.55
N ASP A 45 5.57 4.06 -13.08
CA ASP A 45 5.08 2.95 -13.90
C ASP A 45 3.56 2.91 -13.98
N HIS A 46 2.88 3.34 -12.92
CA HIS A 46 1.43 3.25 -12.79
C HIS A 46 0.85 4.52 -12.18
N PRO A 47 0.87 5.65 -12.94
CA PRO A 47 0.40 6.93 -12.40
C PRO A 47 -1.08 6.91 -12.00
N GLU A 48 -1.86 5.99 -12.58
CA GLU A 48 -3.28 5.83 -12.24
C GLU A 48 -3.51 5.39 -10.80
N LEU A 49 -2.50 4.81 -10.14
CA LEU A 49 -2.64 4.37 -8.74
C LEU A 49 -2.83 5.54 -7.79
N ARG A 50 -2.17 6.65 -8.06
CA ARG A 50 -2.19 7.85 -7.22
C ARG A 50 -1.62 7.61 -5.82
N VAL A 51 -1.17 8.70 -5.19
CA VAL A 51 -0.55 8.65 -3.86
C VAL A 51 -1.51 8.07 -2.82
N VAL A 52 -2.74 8.56 -2.80
CA VAL A 52 -3.75 8.10 -1.83
C VAL A 52 -4.15 6.66 -2.09
N GLY A 53 -4.26 6.27 -3.35
CA GLY A 53 -4.63 4.90 -3.72
C GLY A 53 -3.64 3.86 -3.21
N ILE A 54 -2.36 4.13 -3.36
CA ILE A 54 -1.30 3.25 -2.86
C ILE A 54 -1.34 3.20 -1.32
N ALA A 55 -1.50 4.35 -0.67
CA ALA A 55 -1.60 4.40 0.79
C ALA A 55 -2.78 3.57 1.30
N GLU A 56 -3.92 3.65 0.62
CA GLU A 56 -5.10 2.89 1.00
C GLU A 56 -4.89 1.39 0.79
N ALA A 57 -4.17 1.00 -0.26
CA ALA A 57 -3.83 -0.41 -0.48
C ALA A 57 -3.00 -0.95 0.68
N TYR A 58 -2.04 -0.19 1.17
CA TYR A 58 -1.24 -0.59 2.33
C TYR A 58 -2.10 -0.69 3.59
N ALA A 59 -2.97 0.29 3.82
CA ALA A 59 -3.87 0.27 4.98
C ALA A 59 -4.85 -0.91 4.90
N PHE A 60 -5.35 -1.21 3.71
CA PHE A 60 -6.21 -2.37 3.50
C PHE A 60 -5.50 -3.67 3.87
N ALA A 61 -4.23 -3.80 3.51
CA ALA A 61 -3.44 -4.97 3.87
C ALA A 61 -3.31 -5.09 5.40
N ALA A 62 -3.11 -3.97 6.09
CA ALA A 62 -3.00 -3.96 7.54
C ALA A 62 -4.30 -4.40 8.23
N ASP A 63 -5.44 -4.07 7.62
CA ASP A 63 -6.76 -4.48 8.12
C ASP A 63 -7.08 -5.94 7.78
N ASN A 64 -6.29 -6.56 6.91
CA ASN A 64 -6.49 -7.94 6.45
C ASN A 64 -5.18 -8.73 6.53
N ARG A 65 -4.50 -8.65 7.68
CA ARG A 65 -3.16 -9.22 7.87
C ARG A 65 -3.06 -10.70 7.54
N ASP A 66 -4.08 -11.47 7.88
CA ASP A 66 -4.07 -12.92 7.61
C ASP A 66 -4.01 -13.21 6.11
N ARG A 67 -4.70 -12.39 5.32
CA ARG A 67 -4.74 -12.57 3.87
C ARG A 67 -3.41 -12.23 3.20
N TYR A 68 -2.66 -11.30 3.80
CA TYR A 68 -1.40 -10.80 3.23
C TYR A 68 -0.21 -11.07 4.15
N ALA A 69 -0.28 -12.13 4.93
CA ALA A 69 0.72 -12.44 5.96
C ALA A 69 2.15 -12.51 5.42
N GLU A 70 2.34 -12.97 4.20
CA GLU A 70 3.67 -13.09 3.59
C GLU A 70 4.37 -11.75 3.37
N PHE A 71 3.62 -10.64 3.41
CA PHE A 71 4.17 -9.31 3.19
C PHE A 71 4.48 -8.57 4.50
N PHE A 72 4.21 -9.18 5.65
CA PHE A 72 4.47 -8.56 6.94
C PHE A 72 5.73 -9.14 7.58
N GLU A 73 6.53 -8.26 8.16
CA GLU A 73 7.71 -8.64 8.92
C GLU A 73 7.32 -9.02 10.36
N ARG A 74 8.27 -9.62 11.10
CA ARG A 74 8.03 -10.05 12.48
C ARG A 74 7.59 -8.91 13.40
N ASN A 75 8.07 -7.71 13.15
CA ASN A 75 7.73 -6.53 13.96
C ASN A 75 6.36 -5.94 13.60
N GLY A 76 5.64 -6.54 12.64
CA GLY A 76 4.33 -6.09 12.22
C GLY A 76 4.35 -5.04 11.12
N SER A 77 5.52 -4.64 10.65
CA SER A 77 5.63 -3.69 9.53
C SER A 77 5.42 -4.38 8.20
N LEU A 78 4.92 -3.65 7.20
CA LEU A 78 4.90 -4.12 5.83
C LEU A 78 6.33 -4.16 5.27
N ALA A 79 6.66 -5.22 4.56
CA ALA A 79 7.96 -5.37 3.92
C ALA A 79 8.16 -4.31 2.84
N GLY A 80 9.40 -3.82 2.73
CA GLY A 80 9.79 -2.86 1.72
C GLY A 80 9.72 -1.40 2.15
N PRO A 81 10.13 -0.50 1.25
CA PRO A 81 10.21 0.92 1.58
C PRO A 81 8.82 1.56 1.56
N GLY A 82 8.25 2.02 2.57
CA GLY A 82 6.99 2.76 2.57
C GLY A 82 7.19 4.19 2.10
N TYR A 83 6.24 5.04 2.41
CA TYR A 83 6.35 6.46 2.14
C TYR A 83 7.40 7.08 3.04
N SER A 84 8.19 8.00 2.51
CA SER A 84 9.06 8.82 3.34
C SER A 84 8.20 9.79 4.16
N ALA A 85 8.80 10.39 5.19
CA ALA A 85 8.10 11.38 5.99
C ALA A 85 7.61 12.56 5.15
N ALA A 86 8.41 13.00 4.19
CA ALA A 86 8.02 14.10 3.29
C ALA A 86 6.85 13.72 2.40
N GLU A 87 6.84 12.50 1.87
CA GLU A 87 5.74 11.99 1.06
C GLU A 87 4.46 11.83 1.89
N ALA A 88 4.60 11.29 3.10
CA ALA A 88 3.48 11.08 4.00
C ALA A 88 2.85 12.40 4.44
N ALA A 89 3.62 13.47 4.53
CA ALA A 89 3.11 14.78 4.91
C ALA A 89 2.05 15.30 3.96
N ARG A 90 2.02 14.78 2.72
CA ARG A 90 1.01 15.15 1.71
C ARG A 90 -0.28 14.36 1.84
N LEU A 91 -0.30 13.37 2.73
CA LEU A 91 -1.47 12.52 2.94
C LEU A 91 -2.32 13.04 4.09
N PRO A 92 -3.65 12.80 4.05
CA PRO A 92 -4.46 12.98 5.25
C PRO A 92 -3.90 12.18 6.41
N ALA A 93 -4.06 12.69 7.63
CA ALA A 93 -3.47 12.08 8.83
C ALA A 93 -3.86 10.60 9.01
N GLN A 94 -5.08 10.23 8.62
CA GLN A 94 -5.55 8.85 8.76
C GLN A 94 -4.77 7.84 7.93
N TYR A 95 -4.05 8.30 6.91
CA TYR A 95 -3.24 7.41 6.06
C TYR A 95 -1.78 7.34 6.50
N ARG A 96 -1.38 8.08 7.54
CA ARG A 96 0.02 8.13 7.98
C ARG A 96 0.33 7.05 9.01
N VAL A 97 0.04 5.80 8.69
CA VAL A 97 0.21 4.69 9.63
C VAL A 97 1.68 4.25 9.68
N PRO A 98 2.36 4.44 10.82
CA PRO A 98 3.78 4.06 10.94
C PRO A 98 3.99 2.57 10.73
N GLY A 99 5.04 2.22 9.99
CA GLY A 99 5.36 0.84 9.70
C GLY A 99 4.52 0.21 8.59
N ILE A 100 3.41 0.81 8.24
CA ILE A 100 2.51 0.32 7.20
C ILE A 100 2.60 1.22 5.98
N VAL A 101 2.07 2.43 6.06
CA VAL A 101 2.13 3.39 4.96
C VAL A 101 3.46 4.14 5.01
N VAL A 102 3.80 4.68 6.16
CA VAL A 102 5.05 5.42 6.35
C VAL A 102 6.15 4.45 6.70
N LYS A 103 7.33 4.65 6.12
CA LYS A 103 8.49 3.83 6.42
C LYS A 103 8.74 3.81 7.92
N ALA A 104 8.89 2.60 8.49
CA ALA A 104 9.18 2.47 9.90
C ALA A 104 10.52 3.13 10.23
N ALA A 105 10.55 3.88 11.34
CA ALA A 105 11.80 4.44 11.82
C ALA A 105 12.74 3.29 12.16
N LYS A 106 13.95 3.31 11.61
CA LYS A 106 14.95 2.32 12.00
C LYS A 106 15.39 2.63 13.42
N PRO A 107 15.43 1.62 14.31
CA PRO A 107 15.99 1.85 15.61
C PRO A 107 17.43 2.34 15.45
N ALA A 108 17.82 3.29 16.27
CA ALA A 108 19.18 3.75 16.26
C ALA A 108 20.08 2.57 16.59
N ALA A 109 20.97 2.27 15.68
CA ALA A 109 21.90 1.17 15.88
C ALA A 109 22.89 1.51 16.97
#